data_a0b3951b91891460e4548cc76bbf62b3
#
_entry.id   a0b3951b91891460e4548cc76bbf62b3
#
_cell.length_a   1.000
_cell.length_b   1.000
_cell.length_c   1.000
_cell.angle_alpha   90.00
_cell.angle_beta   90.00
_cell.angle_gamma   90.00
#
_symmetry.space_group_name_H-M   'P 1'
#
loop_
_entity.id
_entity.type
_entity.pdbx_description
1 polymer ?
#
loop_
_entity_poly.entity_id
_entity_poly.type
_entity_poly.pdbx_seq_one_letter_code
_entity_poly.pdbx_strand_id
1 'polypeptide(L)'
;VKVTPWAMGGIIGRDSFDNSDDYYKDWYGTSGSHLQRMLPIGTDNVANSSLDRHGNAWWVGVASELTYFDPFRFALDAAYGSVDMGSYKTAGGKNFDAQRAGWFASILGEYKMDYFTPGVLFWYASGDDSNSYNGSERMPTVEGSWAVSSYGFDDNFGRVSCDMLGLSNDGTMGVYLQAKDISFMEDLTHIFRVGFVKGTNNTEMVRHGGATLTNGGNSLYLTTADKAWEVNFDTQYKIYKDLTLAVELGYINLDLEKGVWGK
;
A
#
# COMPACT_ATOMS: atom_id res chain seq x y z
N VAL A 1 7.33 -27.34 0.63
CA VAL A 1 7.46 -26.12 -0.20
C VAL A 1 6.20 -25.97 -1.02
N LYS A 2 5.57 -24.81 -0.95
CA LYS A 2 4.43 -24.44 -1.78
C LYS A 2 4.86 -23.23 -2.63
N VAL A 3 4.67 -23.31 -3.93
CA VAL A 3 4.92 -22.22 -4.86
C VAL A 3 3.68 -21.99 -5.69
N THR A 4 3.16 -20.78 -5.71
CA THR A 4 1.91 -20.43 -6.39
C THR A 4 2.20 -19.26 -7.34
N PRO A 5 2.55 -19.52 -8.60
CA PRO A 5 2.58 -18.47 -9.61
C PRO A 5 1.15 -18.06 -9.96
N TRP A 6 0.96 -16.78 -10.26
CA TRP A 6 -0.34 -16.25 -10.65
C TRP A 6 -0.19 -15.16 -11.72
N ALA A 7 -1.24 -14.95 -12.46
CA ALA A 7 -1.35 -13.85 -13.41
C ALA A 7 -2.78 -13.34 -13.46
N MET A 8 -2.93 -12.05 -13.69
CA MET A 8 -4.22 -11.38 -13.84
C MET A 8 -4.12 -10.38 -15.00
N GLY A 9 -5.22 -10.17 -15.71
CA GLY A 9 -5.29 -9.18 -16.78
C GLY A 9 -6.69 -8.61 -16.93
N GLY A 10 -6.78 -7.40 -17.47
CA GLY A 10 -8.04 -6.71 -17.69
C GLY A 10 -7.92 -5.56 -18.67
N ILE A 11 -9.07 -5.02 -19.05
CA ILE A 11 -9.19 -3.81 -19.85
C ILE A 11 -9.95 -2.78 -19.04
N ILE A 12 -9.39 -1.56 -18.93
CA ILE A 12 -10.01 -0.42 -18.25
C ILE A 12 -10.65 0.47 -19.32
N GLY A 13 -11.92 0.76 -19.19
CA GLY A 13 -12.62 1.66 -20.13
C GLY A 13 -12.00 3.06 -20.10
N ARG A 14 -11.85 3.69 -21.25
CA ARG A 14 -11.34 5.06 -21.36
C ARG A 14 -12.19 6.06 -20.57
N ASP A 15 -13.48 5.79 -20.48
CA ASP A 15 -14.45 6.66 -19.83
C ASP A 15 -14.67 6.30 -18.34
N SER A 16 -13.87 5.37 -17.80
CA SER A 16 -13.95 4.93 -16.38
C SER A 16 -13.63 6.04 -15.39
N PHE A 17 -13.02 7.12 -15.85
CA PHE A 17 -12.69 8.31 -15.07
C PHE A 17 -13.58 9.50 -15.39
N ASP A 18 -14.55 9.36 -16.31
CA ASP A 18 -15.51 10.41 -16.62
C ASP A 18 -16.54 10.51 -15.48
N ASN A 19 -16.42 11.58 -14.72
CA ASN A 19 -17.21 11.85 -13.53
C ASN A 19 -18.60 12.43 -13.86
N SER A 20 -19.36 11.83 -14.73
CA SER A 20 -20.72 12.27 -15.01
C SER A 20 -21.73 11.94 -13.90
N ASP A 21 -21.39 11.05 -12.97
CA ASP A 21 -22.29 10.69 -11.86
C ASP A 21 -21.81 11.22 -10.50
N ASP A 22 -22.51 12.24 -10.01
CA ASP A 22 -22.30 12.87 -8.70
C ASP A 22 -22.46 11.89 -7.51
N TYR A 23 -23.14 10.76 -7.70
CA TYR A 23 -23.44 9.79 -6.62
C TYR A 23 -22.19 9.16 -6.01
N TYR A 24 -21.14 8.92 -6.79
CA TYR A 24 -19.89 8.35 -6.28
C TYR A 24 -18.96 9.40 -5.64
N LYS A 25 -19.16 10.68 -5.94
CA LYS A 25 -18.37 11.77 -5.35
C LYS A 25 -18.63 11.96 -3.86
N ASP A 26 -19.87 11.76 -3.43
CA ASP A 26 -20.28 12.05 -2.05
C ASP A 26 -19.95 10.94 -1.05
N TRP A 27 -19.77 9.69 -1.50
CA TRP A 27 -19.56 8.55 -0.61
C TRP A 27 -18.10 8.14 -0.44
N TYR A 28 -17.25 8.38 -1.43
CA TYR A 28 -15.85 7.95 -1.42
C TYR A 28 -14.86 9.11 -1.61
N GLY A 29 -15.28 10.34 -1.38
CA GLY A 29 -14.43 11.53 -1.47
C GLY A 29 -13.57 11.50 -2.73
N THR A 30 -14.09 11.98 -3.86
CA THR A 30 -13.45 11.94 -5.17
C THR A 30 -13.25 10.53 -5.76
N SER A 31 -14.28 10.09 -6.44
CA SER A 31 -14.28 9.12 -7.55
C SER A 31 -13.09 8.15 -7.65
N GLY A 32 -13.34 6.96 -7.19
CA GLY A 32 -12.55 5.83 -7.66
C GLY A 32 -11.23 5.60 -6.96
N SER A 33 -11.24 5.49 -5.62
CA SER A 33 -10.05 5.14 -4.85
C SER A 33 -9.27 3.94 -5.42
N HIS A 34 -9.95 2.96 -5.99
CA HIS A 34 -9.32 1.81 -6.65
C HIS A 34 -8.67 2.18 -7.98
N LEU A 35 -9.30 3.04 -8.79
CA LEU A 35 -8.75 3.46 -10.07
C LEU A 35 -7.60 4.47 -9.90
N GLN A 36 -7.66 5.35 -8.90
CA GLN A 36 -6.55 6.25 -8.57
C GLN A 36 -5.28 5.49 -8.20
N ARG A 37 -5.40 4.34 -7.57
CA ARG A 37 -4.25 3.46 -7.28
C ARG A 37 -3.62 2.86 -8.55
N MET A 38 -4.30 2.95 -9.68
CA MET A 38 -3.80 2.49 -10.98
C MET A 38 -3.22 3.63 -11.83
N LEU A 39 -3.37 4.89 -11.41
CA LEU A 39 -2.90 6.06 -12.16
C LEU A 39 -1.62 6.66 -11.56
N PRO A 40 -0.86 7.41 -12.34
CA PRO A 40 0.25 8.21 -11.85
C PRO A 40 -0.20 9.22 -10.78
N ILE A 41 0.68 9.54 -9.84
CA ILE A 41 0.43 10.60 -8.85
C ILE A 41 0.30 11.94 -9.56
N GLY A 42 -0.62 12.79 -9.07
CA GLY A 42 -0.85 14.12 -9.65
C GLY A 42 -1.78 14.14 -10.86
N THR A 43 -2.44 13.03 -11.14
CA THR A 43 -3.48 12.95 -12.18
C THR A 43 -4.87 13.37 -11.67
N ASP A 44 -4.96 14.09 -10.55
CA ASP A 44 -6.23 14.58 -9.99
C ASP A 44 -7.08 15.41 -10.99
N ASN A 45 -6.45 15.92 -12.06
CA ASN A 45 -7.10 16.61 -13.13
C ASN A 45 -7.47 15.73 -14.35
N VAL A 46 -7.12 14.44 -14.32
CA VAL A 46 -7.49 13.49 -15.41
C VAL A 46 -8.99 13.23 -15.44
N ALA A 47 -9.67 13.43 -14.33
CA ALA A 47 -11.13 13.29 -14.22
C ALA A 47 -11.93 14.11 -15.25
N ASN A 48 -11.32 15.12 -15.85
CA ASN A 48 -11.93 15.97 -16.88
C ASN A 48 -11.27 15.84 -18.25
N SER A 49 -10.33 14.93 -18.43
CA SER A 49 -9.67 14.68 -19.71
C SER A 49 -10.06 13.31 -20.22
N SER A 50 -10.59 13.23 -21.42
CA SER A 50 -10.80 11.96 -22.10
C SER A 50 -9.42 11.31 -22.39
N LEU A 51 -9.22 10.12 -21.85
CA LEU A 51 -8.09 9.29 -22.28
C LEU A 51 -8.26 8.90 -23.73
N ASP A 52 -7.17 8.79 -24.48
CA ASP A 52 -7.22 8.55 -25.91
C ASP A 52 -7.66 7.12 -26.28
N ARG A 53 -7.52 6.16 -25.34
CA ARG A 53 -7.82 4.75 -25.57
C ARG A 53 -8.25 4.01 -24.30
N HIS A 54 -8.76 2.79 -24.47
CA HIS A 54 -8.92 1.84 -23.38
C HIS A 54 -7.55 1.42 -22.83
N GLY A 55 -7.46 1.29 -21.51
CA GLY A 55 -6.24 0.85 -20.83
C GLY A 55 -6.09 -0.66 -20.83
N ASN A 56 -4.86 -1.13 -21.01
CA ASN A 56 -4.49 -2.51 -20.76
C ASN A 56 -3.90 -2.61 -19.35
N ALA A 57 -4.40 -3.56 -18.58
CA ALA A 57 -3.94 -3.82 -17.22
C ALA A 57 -3.53 -5.29 -17.10
N TRP A 58 -2.37 -5.57 -16.53
CA TRP A 58 -1.93 -6.93 -16.27
C TRP A 58 -0.96 -6.99 -15.09
N TRP A 59 -0.97 -8.13 -14.42
CA TRP A 59 -0.10 -8.43 -13.29
C TRP A 59 0.39 -9.86 -13.38
N VAL A 60 1.60 -10.08 -12.93
CA VAL A 60 2.17 -11.41 -12.72
C VAL A 60 2.87 -11.45 -11.37
N GLY A 61 2.84 -12.59 -10.73
CA GLY A 61 3.50 -12.74 -9.44
C GLY A 61 3.70 -14.19 -9.03
N VAL A 62 4.39 -14.33 -7.93
CA VAL A 62 4.63 -15.62 -7.28
C VAL A 62 4.53 -15.45 -5.78
N ALA A 63 3.74 -16.30 -5.13
CA ALA A 63 3.71 -16.49 -3.69
C ALA A 63 4.34 -17.83 -3.36
N SER A 64 5.26 -17.88 -2.42
CA SER A 64 5.90 -19.13 -2.00
C SER A 64 5.99 -19.24 -0.50
N GLU A 65 5.87 -20.47 0.00
CA GLU A 65 5.99 -20.82 1.40
C GLU A 65 6.87 -22.06 1.59
N LEU A 66 7.82 -21.96 2.49
CA LEU A 66 8.74 -23.01 2.86
C LEU A 66 8.60 -23.31 4.35
N THR A 67 8.06 -24.48 4.68
CA THR A 67 7.87 -25.00 6.04
C THR A 67 8.64 -26.30 6.28
N TYR A 68 9.55 -26.66 5.38
CA TYR A 68 10.30 -27.92 5.44
C TYR A 68 11.27 -27.98 6.62
N PHE A 69 11.79 -26.85 7.06
CA PHE A 69 12.77 -26.76 8.15
C PHE A 69 12.10 -26.41 9.48
N ASP A 70 11.09 -27.21 9.88
CA ASP A 70 10.46 -27.02 11.20
C ASP A 70 11.53 -26.87 12.30
N PRO A 71 11.43 -25.85 13.17
CA PRO A 71 10.32 -24.91 13.39
C PRO A 71 10.39 -23.58 12.57
N PHE A 72 11.20 -23.53 11.51
CA PHE A 72 11.30 -22.35 10.65
C PHE A 72 10.20 -22.33 9.58
N ARG A 73 9.66 -21.14 9.35
CA ARG A 73 8.76 -20.82 8.25
C ARG A 73 9.31 -19.63 7.47
N PHE A 74 9.40 -19.77 6.17
CA PHE A 74 9.73 -18.66 5.27
C PHE A 74 8.59 -18.47 4.27
N ALA A 75 8.22 -17.20 4.02
CA ALA A 75 7.30 -16.85 2.97
C ALA A 75 7.92 -15.76 2.10
N LEU A 76 7.66 -15.82 0.81
CA LEU A 76 8.11 -14.84 -0.17
C LEU A 76 6.95 -14.54 -1.11
N ASP A 77 6.72 -13.24 -1.33
CA ASP A 77 5.83 -12.74 -2.36
C ASP A 77 6.60 -11.81 -3.28
N ALA A 78 6.38 -11.94 -4.58
CA ALA A 78 6.90 -11.02 -5.58
C ALA A 78 5.88 -10.84 -6.69
N ALA A 79 5.66 -9.59 -7.09
CA ALA A 79 4.70 -9.24 -8.12
C ALA A 79 5.21 -8.07 -8.96
N TYR A 80 4.79 -8.06 -10.22
CA TYR A 80 4.92 -6.93 -11.12
C TYR A 80 3.55 -6.65 -11.75
N GLY A 81 3.20 -5.37 -11.86
CA GLY A 81 1.96 -4.94 -12.50
C GLY A 81 2.20 -3.78 -13.45
N SER A 82 1.36 -3.69 -14.47
CA SER A 82 1.38 -2.60 -15.43
C SER A 82 -0.05 -2.25 -15.86
N VAL A 83 -0.35 -0.95 -15.84
CA VAL A 83 -1.56 -0.36 -16.39
C VAL A 83 -1.14 0.74 -17.35
N ASP A 84 -1.56 0.65 -18.60
CA ASP A 84 -1.28 1.64 -19.65
C ASP A 84 -2.60 2.13 -20.23
N MET A 85 -2.96 3.39 -19.95
CA MET A 85 -4.16 4.07 -20.42
C MET A 85 -3.88 5.03 -21.58
N GLY A 86 -2.66 5.01 -22.14
CA GLY A 86 -2.23 5.93 -23.19
C GLY A 86 -1.65 7.22 -22.65
N SER A 87 -1.95 8.32 -23.32
CA SER A 87 -1.48 9.63 -22.91
C SER A 87 -2.61 10.64 -22.87
N TYR A 88 -2.44 11.72 -22.15
CA TYR A 88 -3.36 12.83 -22.13
C TYR A 88 -2.63 14.17 -22.25
N LYS A 89 -3.34 15.17 -22.73
CA LYS A 89 -2.82 16.56 -22.81
C LYS A 89 -3.45 17.42 -21.74
N THR A 90 -2.58 18.12 -21.00
CA THR A 90 -3.06 19.16 -20.10
C THR A 90 -3.56 20.38 -20.88
N ALA A 91 -4.32 21.26 -20.23
CA ALA A 91 -4.74 22.55 -20.78
C ALA A 91 -3.55 23.42 -21.26
N GLY A 92 -2.36 23.22 -20.71
CA GLY A 92 -1.11 23.86 -21.13
C GLY A 92 -0.40 23.19 -22.33
N GLY A 93 -1.01 22.17 -22.93
CA GLY A 93 -0.49 21.47 -24.12
C GLY A 93 0.64 20.47 -23.86
N LYS A 94 0.96 20.17 -22.61
CA LYS A 94 1.96 19.14 -22.25
C LYS A 94 1.32 17.76 -22.32
N ASN A 95 2.07 16.80 -22.87
CA ASN A 95 1.68 15.40 -22.86
C ASN A 95 2.19 14.71 -21.58
N PHE A 96 1.34 13.86 -21.03
CA PHE A 96 1.65 12.97 -19.91
C PHE A 96 1.27 11.56 -20.28
N ASP A 97 2.06 10.58 -19.89
CA ASP A 97 1.72 9.19 -20.03
C ASP A 97 0.83 8.76 -18.84
N ALA A 98 -0.37 8.27 -19.16
CA ALA A 98 -1.28 7.70 -18.18
C ALA A 98 -0.92 6.23 -17.96
N GLN A 99 0.29 5.98 -17.49
CA GLN A 99 0.85 4.66 -17.24
C GLN A 99 1.28 4.53 -15.79
N ARG A 100 1.05 3.35 -15.21
CA ARG A 100 1.63 2.95 -13.94
C ARG A 100 2.17 1.53 -14.07
N ALA A 101 3.46 1.34 -13.78
CA ALA A 101 4.10 0.03 -13.90
C ALA A 101 5.22 -0.11 -12.87
N GLY A 102 5.16 -1.15 -12.05
CA GLY A 102 6.13 -1.34 -11.00
C GLY A 102 6.08 -2.72 -10.38
N TRP A 103 6.87 -2.91 -9.34
CA TRP A 103 7.02 -4.20 -8.69
C TRP A 103 7.00 -4.10 -7.17
N PHE A 104 6.67 -5.21 -6.55
CA PHE A 104 6.65 -5.44 -5.13
C PHE A 104 7.33 -6.77 -4.80
N ALA A 105 8.07 -6.82 -3.71
CA ALA A 105 8.57 -8.07 -3.16
C ALA A 105 8.59 -8.00 -1.64
N SER A 106 8.26 -9.12 -0.98
CA SER A 106 8.37 -9.28 0.47
C SER A 106 8.96 -10.63 0.84
N ILE A 107 9.64 -10.66 1.97
CA ILE A 107 10.15 -11.89 2.58
C ILE A 107 9.85 -11.87 4.08
N LEU A 108 9.27 -12.97 4.57
CA LEU A 108 9.01 -13.22 5.97
C LEU A 108 9.80 -14.45 6.43
N GLY A 109 10.53 -14.31 7.53
CA GLY A 109 11.13 -15.42 8.25
C GLY A 109 10.56 -15.50 9.65
N GLU A 110 10.10 -16.68 10.06
CA GLU A 110 9.53 -16.94 11.38
C GLU A 110 10.17 -18.18 12.01
N TYR A 111 10.22 -18.20 13.33
CA TYR A 111 10.66 -19.33 14.14
C TYR A 111 9.62 -19.65 15.20
N LYS A 112 8.96 -20.80 15.08
CA LYS A 112 7.91 -21.21 16.00
C LYS A 112 8.51 -21.71 17.31
N MET A 113 8.23 -21.03 18.42
CA MET A 113 8.54 -21.44 19.79
C MET A 113 7.26 -21.87 20.51
N ASP A 114 7.40 -22.46 21.68
CA ASP A 114 6.27 -22.96 22.48
C ASP A 114 5.33 -21.85 22.96
N TYR A 115 5.87 -20.64 23.21
CA TYR A 115 5.11 -19.53 23.83
C TYR A 115 4.85 -18.35 22.88
N PHE A 116 5.58 -18.26 21.80
CA PHE A 116 5.42 -17.20 20.80
C PHE A 116 6.19 -17.54 19.51
N THR A 117 5.88 -16.83 18.46
CA THR A 117 6.52 -16.97 17.15
C THR A 117 7.22 -15.67 16.78
N PRO A 118 8.56 -15.52 17.03
CA PRO A 118 9.30 -14.37 16.53
C PRO A 118 9.42 -14.43 15.00
N GLY A 119 9.42 -13.26 14.37
CA GLY A 119 9.57 -13.16 12.94
C GLY A 119 10.17 -11.84 12.49
N VAL A 120 10.71 -11.86 11.28
CA VAL A 120 11.22 -10.67 10.60
C VAL A 120 10.56 -10.61 9.22
N LEU A 121 9.90 -9.50 8.93
CA LEU A 121 9.32 -9.17 7.64
C LEU A 121 10.14 -8.04 7.02
N PHE A 122 10.55 -8.21 5.77
CA PHE A 122 11.12 -7.16 4.93
C PHE A 122 10.29 -7.05 3.65
N TRP A 123 10.11 -5.83 3.14
CA TRP A 123 9.51 -5.61 1.83
C TRP A 123 10.16 -4.44 1.11
N TYR A 124 9.97 -4.43 -0.18
CA TYR A 124 10.29 -3.33 -1.07
C TYR A 124 9.20 -3.19 -2.14
N ALA A 125 8.66 -1.99 -2.30
CA ALA A 125 7.80 -1.61 -3.40
C ALA A 125 8.50 -0.51 -4.21
N SER A 126 8.47 -0.62 -5.54
CA SER A 126 9.02 0.41 -6.42
C SER A 126 8.28 1.74 -6.21
N GLY A 127 9.01 2.83 -6.26
CA GLY A 127 8.50 4.19 -6.12
C GLY A 127 8.69 4.98 -7.41
N ASP A 128 8.03 6.12 -7.49
CA ASP A 128 8.11 7.04 -8.63
C ASP A 128 9.52 7.64 -8.76
N ASP A 129 9.93 7.85 -9.99
CA ASP A 129 11.15 8.58 -10.33
C ASP A 129 10.94 10.11 -10.26
N SER A 130 11.86 10.89 -10.83
CA SER A 130 11.77 12.36 -10.85
C SER A 130 11.01 12.92 -12.04
N ASN A 131 10.56 12.08 -12.97
CA ASN A 131 9.92 12.50 -14.20
C ASN A 131 8.40 12.32 -14.11
N SER A 132 7.68 13.40 -13.86
CA SER A 132 6.21 13.38 -13.76
C SER A 132 5.49 13.19 -15.11
N TYR A 133 6.20 13.03 -16.23
CA TYR A 133 5.60 12.95 -17.58
C TYR A 133 5.54 11.53 -18.13
N ASN A 134 6.31 10.59 -17.60
CA ASN A 134 6.44 9.22 -18.10
C ASN A 134 5.53 8.20 -17.39
N GLY A 135 4.61 8.66 -16.56
CA GLY A 135 3.77 7.80 -15.75
C GLY A 135 4.28 7.63 -14.33
N SER A 136 4.01 6.48 -13.73
CA SER A 136 4.41 6.13 -12.37
C SER A 136 5.07 4.74 -12.35
N GLU A 137 6.19 4.62 -11.65
CA GLU A 137 6.91 3.36 -11.44
C GLU A 137 6.44 2.58 -10.21
N ARG A 138 5.39 3.04 -9.54
CA ARG A 138 4.75 2.29 -8.47
C ARG A 138 3.91 1.15 -9.05
N MET A 139 3.90 0.01 -8.37
CA MET A 139 3.05 -1.10 -8.80
C MET A 139 1.56 -0.69 -8.71
N PRO A 140 0.78 -0.83 -9.79
CA PRO A 140 -0.66 -0.61 -9.71
C PRO A 140 -1.31 -1.69 -8.83
N THR A 141 -2.25 -1.31 -7.98
CA THR A 141 -2.95 -2.23 -7.09
C THR A 141 -4.45 -2.22 -7.40
N VAL A 142 -5.07 -3.40 -7.44
CA VAL A 142 -6.52 -3.54 -7.60
C VAL A 142 -7.20 -3.33 -6.26
N GLU A 143 -6.60 -3.89 -5.21
CA GLU A 143 -7.06 -3.74 -3.84
C GLU A 143 -5.86 -3.69 -2.90
N GLY A 144 -5.88 -2.75 -1.95
CA GLY A 144 -4.79 -2.52 -1.03
C GLY A 144 -4.99 -3.26 0.29
N SER A 145 -5.08 -4.58 0.26
CA SER A 145 -5.27 -5.38 1.49
C SER A 145 -3.97 -5.90 2.12
N TRP A 146 -2.81 -5.57 1.55
CA TRP A 146 -1.54 -5.98 2.12
C TRP A 146 -1.11 -5.01 3.23
N ALA A 147 -1.38 -5.41 4.47
CA ALA A 147 -1.04 -4.65 5.67
C ALA A 147 0.17 -5.28 6.36
N VAL A 148 1.10 -4.46 6.84
CA VAL A 148 2.27 -4.90 7.64
C VAL A 148 2.07 -4.67 9.12
N SER A 149 1.16 -3.79 9.49
CA SER A 149 0.85 -3.43 10.87
C SER A 149 -0.66 -3.38 11.09
N SER A 150 -1.08 -3.08 12.29
CA SER A 150 -2.47 -2.87 12.68
C SER A 150 -2.80 -1.40 12.92
N TYR A 151 -1.90 -0.47 12.57
CA TYR A 151 -2.07 0.93 12.88
C TYR A 151 -1.75 1.86 11.71
N GLY A 152 -0.47 2.22 11.47
CA GLY A 152 -0.13 3.28 10.51
C GLY A 152 0.01 2.77 9.07
N PHE A 153 0.46 1.53 8.89
CA PHE A 153 0.62 0.86 7.60
C PHE A 153 -0.39 -0.27 7.41
N ASP A 154 -1.57 -0.07 7.95
CA ASP A 154 -2.76 -0.86 7.70
C ASP A 154 -3.67 -0.08 6.76
N ASP A 155 -3.90 -0.60 5.56
CA ASP A 155 -4.88 -0.04 4.62
C ASP A 155 -6.32 -0.07 5.17
N ASN A 156 -6.55 -0.87 6.21
CA ASN A 156 -7.80 -0.97 6.94
C ASN A 156 -7.60 -0.53 8.40
N PHE A 157 -7.13 0.68 8.61
CA PHE A 157 -6.90 1.24 9.94
C PHE A 157 -8.10 1.02 10.86
N GLY A 158 -7.98 -0.01 11.69
CA GLY A 158 -9.03 -0.46 12.55
C GLY A 158 -10.34 -0.71 11.78
N ARG A 159 -11.27 -1.43 12.29
CA ARG A 159 -12.62 -1.58 11.69
C ARG A 159 -13.43 -0.28 11.69
N VAL A 160 -12.81 0.82 12.03
CA VAL A 160 -13.32 2.17 11.93
C VAL A 160 -12.50 2.83 10.82
N SER A 161 -13.13 3.13 9.71
CA SER A 161 -12.51 3.83 8.59
C SER A 161 -12.03 5.22 9.03
N CYS A 162 -10.79 5.28 9.46
CA CYS A 162 -10.11 6.53 9.75
C CYS A 162 -9.01 6.73 8.71
N ASP A 163 -9.34 7.38 7.61
CA ASP A 163 -8.40 7.84 6.58
C ASP A 163 -7.34 8.84 7.11
N MET A 164 -7.23 8.98 8.43
CA MET A 164 -6.42 10.04 9.04
C MET A 164 -4.92 9.82 8.92
N LEU A 165 -4.45 8.60 8.72
CA LEU A 165 -3.03 8.30 8.55
C LEU A 165 -2.73 7.44 7.33
N GLY A 166 -3.71 7.08 6.50
CA GLY A 166 -3.63 6.18 5.35
C GLY A 166 -2.27 6.13 4.64
N LEU A 167 -1.27 5.58 5.33
CA LEU A 167 0.07 5.42 4.79
C LEU A 167 0.02 4.24 3.81
N SER A 168 0.27 4.54 2.55
CA SER A 168 0.33 3.50 1.53
C SER A 168 1.62 2.70 1.65
N ASN A 169 1.51 1.38 1.50
CA ASN A 169 2.68 0.51 1.31
C ASN A 169 3.29 0.64 -0.09
N ASP A 170 2.56 1.24 -1.03
CA ASP A 170 3.05 1.54 -2.37
C ASP A 170 4.18 2.56 -2.33
N GLY A 171 5.28 2.28 -3.02
CA GLY A 171 6.42 3.16 -3.02
C GLY A 171 7.10 3.27 -1.66
N THR A 172 7.14 2.16 -0.90
CA THR A 172 7.84 2.05 0.38
C THR A 172 8.73 0.82 0.46
N MET A 173 9.66 0.86 1.37
CA MET A 173 10.40 -0.30 1.84
C MET A 173 10.47 -0.27 3.35
N GLY A 174 10.58 -1.43 3.98
CA GLY A 174 10.69 -1.46 5.42
C GLY A 174 11.01 -2.83 5.99
N VAL A 175 11.19 -2.82 7.30
CA VAL A 175 11.44 -4.01 8.09
C VAL A 175 10.59 -3.97 9.36
N TYR A 176 9.91 -5.07 9.66
CA TYR A 176 9.23 -5.29 10.93
C TYR A 176 9.82 -6.48 11.65
N LEU A 177 10.10 -6.29 12.93
CA LEU A 177 10.29 -7.37 13.89
C LEU A 177 8.93 -7.64 14.53
N GLN A 178 8.54 -8.89 14.59
CA GLN A 178 7.27 -9.29 15.20
C GLN A 178 7.44 -10.44 16.18
N ALA A 179 6.60 -10.47 17.18
CA ALA A 179 6.38 -11.62 18.04
C ALA A 179 4.86 -11.88 18.06
N LYS A 180 4.43 -12.94 17.42
CA LYS A 180 3.01 -13.31 17.34
C LYS A 180 2.73 -14.56 18.17
N ASP A 181 1.46 -14.90 18.32
CA ASP A 181 0.99 -16.06 19.08
C ASP A 181 1.47 -16.04 20.55
N ILE A 182 1.74 -14.85 21.10
CA ILE A 182 2.11 -14.72 22.51
C ILE A 182 0.87 -15.06 23.34
N SER A 183 0.93 -16.14 24.12
CA SER A 183 -0.20 -16.62 24.90
C SER A 183 0.28 -17.09 26.28
N PHE A 184 -0.35 -16.55 27.32
CA PHE A 184 -0.11 -16.93 28.72
C PHE A 184 -1.32 -17.62 29.34
N MET A 185 -2.45 -17.62 28.62
CA MET A 185 -3.72 -18.13 29.07
C MET A 185 -4.53 -18.60 27.86
N GLU A 186 -5.39 -19.58 28.06
CA GLU A 186 -6.30 -20.10 27.04
C GLU A 186 -7.16 -18.97 26.44
N ASP A 187 -7.40 -19.01 25.15
CA ASP A 187 -8.21 -18.06 24.38
C ASP A 187 -7.69 -16.58 24.37
N LEU A 188 -6.52 -16.29 24.94
CA LEU A 188 -5.89 -14.97 24.92
C LEU A 188 -4.61 -15.03 24.10
N THR A 189 -4.52 -14.18 23.07
CA THR A 189 -3.32 -14.07 22.22
C THR A 189 -2.91 -12.61 22.06
N HIS A 190 -1.61 -12.37 21.99
CA HIS A 190 -1.05 -11.06 21.72
C HIS A 190 -0.11 -11.12 20.51
N ILE A 191 -0.01 -9.97 19.84
CA ILE A 191 0.96 -9.73 18.78
C ILE A 191 1.68 -8.42 19.11
N PHE A 192 3.00 -8.46 19.09
CA PHE A 192 3.84 -7.28 19.23
C PHE A 192 4.64 -7.07 17.96
N ARG A 193 4.69 -5.83 17.45
CA ARG A 193 5.45 -5.45 16.26
C ARG A 193 6.21 -4.16 16.49
N VAL A 194 7.41 -4.10 15.95
CA VAL A 194 8.22 -2.88 15.84
C VAL A 194 8.74 -2.79 14.42
N GLY A 195 8.50 -1.66 13.76
CA GLY A 195 8.85 -1.47 12.37
C GLY A 195 9.55 -0.18 12.05
N PHE A 196 10.32 -0.22 10.99
CA PHE A 196 10.90 0.93 10.32
C PHE A 196 10.49 0.92 8.86
N VAL A 197 10.01 2.07 8.38
CA VAL A 197 9.54 2.26 7.00
C VAL A 197 10.20 3.48 6.41
N LYS A 198 10.56 3.40 5.14
CA LYS A 198 11.11 4.49 4.34
C LYS A 198 10.43 4.53 2.98
N GLY A 199 10.20 5.72 2.44
CA GLY A 199 9.69 5.86 1.09
C GLY A 199 10.73 5.51 0.03
N THR A 200 10.25 5.07 -1.13
CA THR A 200 11.05 4.82 -2.34
C THR A 200 10.71 5.79 -3.48
N ASN A 201 9.69 6.64 -3.29
CA ASN A 201 9.31 7.67 -4.27
C ASN A 201 10.34 8.81 -4.29
N ASN A 202 10.63 9.36 -5.46
CA ASN A 202 11.47 10.53 -5.58
C ASN A 202 10.80 11.76 -4.96
N THR A 203 11.59 12.64 -4.35
CA THR A 203 11.08 13.87 -3.71
C THR A 203 10.46 14.86 -4.71
N GLU A 204 10.88 14.85 -5.97
CA GLU A 204 10.33 15.71 -7.03
C GLU A 204 8.86 15.34 -7.35
N MET A 205 8.44 14.09 -7.12
CA MET A 205 7.07 13.66 -7.28
C MET A 205 6.10 14.53 -6.46
N VAL A 206 6.43 14.89 -5.23
CA VAL A 206 5.61 15.75 -4.38
C VAL A 206 5.53 17.17 -4.94
N ARG A 207 6.63 17.67 -5.49
CA ARG A 207 6.72 19.03 -6.06
C ARG A 207 5.94 19.17 -7.36
N HIS A 208 5.91 18.14 -8.17
CA HIS A 208 5.27 18.14 -9.49
C HIS A 208 3.84 17.61 -9.47
N GLY A 209 3.53 16.69 -8.58
CA GLY A 209 2.25 16.02 -8.51
C GLY A 209 1.16 16.76 -7.74
N GLY A 210 1.50 17.87 -7.05
CA GLY A 210 0.51 18.57 -6.21
C GLY A 210 0.03 17.71 -5.02
N ALA A 211 0.75 16.64 -4.69
CA ALA A 211 0.45 15.83 -3.52
C ALA A 211 0.55 16.69 -2.26
N THR A 212 -0.56 16.91 -1.61
CA THR A 212 -0.62 17.65 -0.36
C THR A 212 -1.06 16.73 0.77
N LEU A 213 -0.49 16.94 1.95
CA LEU A 213 -0.88 16.23 3.18
C LEU A 213 -2.37 16.42 3.55
N THR A 214 -3.06 17.34 2.88
CA THR A 214 -4.39 17.82 3.25
C THR A 214 -5.49 17.44 2.27
N ASN A 215 -5.20 16.80 1.14
CA ASN A 215 -6.23 16.36 0.22
C ASN A 215 -6.92 15.12 0.79
N GLY A 216 -8.10 15.32 1.35
CA GLY A 216 -8.90 14.28 1.96
C GLY A 216 -9.03 13.05 1.07
N GLY A 217 -8.75 11.89 1.63
CA GLY A 217 -8.92 10.59 0.99
C GLY A 217 -7.74 10.09 0.15
N ASN A 218 -6.63 10.81 0.06
CA ASN A 218 -5.44 10.32 -0.63
C ASN A 218 -4.42 9.78 0.39
N SER A 219 -4.03 8.53 0.24
CA SER A 219 -2.96 7.92 1.03
C SER A 219 -1.69 8.76 0.97
N LEU A 220 -1.04 8.97 2.10
CA LEU A 220 0.25 9.65 2.15
C LEU A 220 1.32 8.75 1.54
N TYR A 221 1.97 9.25 0.50
CA TYR A 221 3.08 8.57 -0.15
C TYR A 221 4.41 9.10 0.39
N LEU A 222 5.18 8.23 1.03
CA LEU A 222 6.49 8.56 1.53
C LEU A 222 7.51 8.70 0.38
N THR A 223 8.38 9.70 0.49
CA THR A 223 9.50 9.87 -0.43
C THR A 223 10.79 9.26 0.13
N THR A 224 11.83 9.22 -0.68
CA THR A 224 13.16 8.74 -0.25
C THR A 224 13.78 9.57 0.90
N ALA A 225 13.24 10.75 1.18
CA ALA A 225 13.65 11.60 2.30
C ALA A 225 12.83 11.34 3.58
N ASP A 226 11.69 10.63 3.47
CA ASP A 226 10.75 10.41 4.57
C ASP A 226 10.95 9.04 5.21
N LYS A 227 10.65 8.94 6.49
CA LYS A 227 10.74 7.70 7.26
C LYS A 227 9.70 7.67 8.39
N ALA A 228 9.41 6.47 8.84
CA ALA A 228 8.54 6.24 9.98
C ALA A 228 9.06 5.12 10.88
N TRP A 229 8.77 5.23 12.16
CA TRP A 229 8.90 4.16 13.16
C TRP A 229 7.53 3.87 13.73
N GLU A 230 7.21 2.60 13.83
CA GLU A 230 5.93 2.17 14.37
C GLU A 230 6.12 1.06 15.40
N VAL A 231 5.28 1.09 16.44
CA VAL A 231 5.16 0.03 17.45
C VAL A 231 3.69 -0.30 17.59
N ASN A 232 3.36 -1.59 17.49
CA ASN A 232 2.00 -2.11 17.70
C ASN A 232 1.97 -3.16 18.80
N PHE A 233 0.88 -3.18 19.54
CA PHE A 233 0.54 -4.24 20.46
C PHE A 233 -0.94 -4.58 20.36
N ASP A 234 -1.22 -5.74 19.78
CA ASP A 234 -2.58 -6.20 19.55
C ASP A 234 -2.92 -7.34 20.50
N THR A 235 -4.12 -7.35 20.98
CA THR A 235 -4.63 -8.37 21.90
C THR A 235 -5.96 -8.89 21.37
N GLN A 236 -6.12 -10.20 21.33
CA GLN A 236 -7.39 -10.85 21.05
C GLN A 236 -7.75 -11.80 22.19
N TYR A 237 -8.96 -11.66 22.70
CA TYR A 237 -9.51 -12.54 23.73
C TYR A 237 -10.83 -13.12 23.27
N LYS A 238 -10.88 -14.42 23.11
CA LYS A 238 -12.07 -15.17 22.72
C LYS A 238 -12.90 -15.46 23.97
N ILE A 239 -13.86 -14.57 24.24
CA ILE A 239 -14.74 -14.66 25.44
C ILE A 239 -15.67 -15.84 25.34
N TYR A 240 -16.26 -16.08 24.18
CA TYR A 240 -17.13 -17.21 23.84
C TYR A 240 -16.87 -17.66 22.41
N LYS A 241 -17.46 -18.78 22.03
CA LYS A 241 -17.32 -19.34 20.69
C LYS A 241 -17.53 -18.32 19.56
N ASP A 242 -18.50 -17.43 19.75
CA ASP A 242 -18.90 -16.44 18.72
C ASP A 242 -18.67 -14.99 19.17
N LEU A 243 -17.87 -14.76 20.23
CA LEU A 243 -17.56 -13.44 20.75
C LEU A 243 -16.06 -13.31 21.03
N THR A 244 -15.39 -12.46 20.27
CA THR A 244 -13.98 -12.11 20.45
C THR A 244 -13.85 -10.63 20.75
N LEU A 245 -13.13 -10.29 21.80
CA LEU A 245 -12.67 -8.92 22.08
C LEU A 245 -11.30 -8.74 21.40
N ALA A 246 -11.17 -7.70 20.60
CA ALA A 246 -9.89 -7.27 20.02
C ALA A 246 -9.55 -5.87 20.54
N VAL A 247 -8.31 -5.67 20.97
CA VAL A 247 -7.74 -4.38 21.37
C VAL A 247 -6.47 -4.19 20.57
N GLU A 248 -6.40 -3.11 19.81
CA GLU A 248 -5.24 -2.73 18.98
C GLU A 248 -4.66 -1.43 19.53
N LEU A 249 -3.38 -1.44 19.86
CA LEU A 249 -2.63 -0.29 20.34
C LEU A 249 -1.47 -0.02 19.39
N GLY A 250 -1.36 1.21 18.94
CA GLY A 250 -0.29 1.60 18.02
C GLY A 250 0.30 2.96 18.39
N TYR A 251 1.58 3.11 18.11
CA TYR A 251 2.28 4.38 18.14
C TYR A 251 3.14 4.50 16.88
N ILE A 252 3.00 5.60 16.18
CA ILE A 252 3.81 5.92 15.00
C ILE A 252 4.53 7.25 15.20
N ASN A 253 5.79 7.30 14.82
CA ASN A 253 6.56 8.51 14.67
C ASN A 253 6.88 8.68 13.17
N LEU A 254 6.25 9.66 12.53
CA LEU A 254 6.41 9.99 11.14
C LEU A 254 7.33 11.19 11.01
N ASP A 255 8.46 11.01 10.34
CA ASP A 255 9.46 12.05 10.07
C ASP A 255 9.43 12.40 8.58
N LEU A 256 8.72 13.47 8.26
CA LEU A 256 8.57 14.00 6.92
C LEU A 256 9.60 15.09 6.66
N GLU A 257 10.27 15.04 5.50
CA GLU A 257 11.25 16.04 5.09
C GLU A 257 10.58 17.39 4.80
N LYS A 258 10.82 18.37 5.67
CA LYS A 258 10.20 19.70 5.57
C LYS A 258 10.49 20.41 4.26
N GLY A 259 11.67 20.17 3.69
CA GLY A 259 12.06 20.76 2.41
C GLY A 259 11.26 20.23 1.22
N VAL A 260 10.64 19.08 1.36
CA VAL A 260 9.78 18.42 0.35
C VAL A 260 8.33 18.81 0.54
N TRP A 261 7.81 18.66 1.76
CA TRP A 261 6.39 18.81 2.07
C TRP A 261 5.94 20.23 2.42
N GLY A 262 6.89 21.12 2.60
CA GLY A 262 6.63 22.47 3.09
C GLY A 262 6.58 22.54 4.63
N LYS A 263 6.35 23.75 5.15
CA LYS A 263 6.29 24.00 6.61
C LYS A 263 4.87 23.77 7.15
#